data_c191dc5d8a1908fb5d90cac622e68b19
#
_entry.id   c191dc5d8a1908fb5d90cac622e68b19
#
_cell.length_a   1.000
_cell.length_b   1.000
_cell.length_c   1.000
_cell.angle_alpha   90.00
_cell.angle_beta   90.00
_cell.angle_gamma   90.00
#
_symmetry.space_group_name_H-M   'P 1'
#
loop_
_entity.id
_entity.type
_entity.pdbx_description
1 polymer ?
#
loop_
_entity_poly.entity_id
_entity_poly.type
_entity_poly.pdbx_seq_one_letter_code
_entity_poly.pdbx_strand_id
1 'polypeptide(L)'
;MADALEGRKLIAVVEDDPQLAVLFCDMLACYGQWELQIFADGQTAKDKLPDLGAHLILLDVGLPNLDGVSLYKILRGHSKTKRTPIIVITGSHDWELHRMGLQASLLLRKPFNVHELISIIKALLPEEHQEQEGL
;
A
#
# COMPACT_ATOMS: atom_id res chain seq x y z
N MET A 1 0.24 -9.96 -23.64
CA MET A 1 -1.08 -9.44 -23.82
C MET A 1 -1.55 -8.71 -22.58
N ALA A 2 -2.40 -7.77 -22.79
CA ALA A 2 -3.03 -7.05 -21.70
C ALA A 2 -3.76 -8.00 -20.77
N ASP A 3 -4.23 -9.12 -21.31
CA ASP A 3 -5.00 -10.08 -20.55
C ASP A 3 -4.24 -10.68 -19.39
N ALA A 4 -2.92 -10.71 -19.45
CA ALA A 4 -2.12 -11.26 -18.35
C ALA A 4 -2.31 -10.47 -17.06
N LEU A 5 -2.70 -9.20 -17.15
CA LEU A 5 -2.91 -8.34 -15.98
C LEU A 5 -4.36 -8.20 -15.59
N GLU A 6 -5.27 -8.70 -16.42
CA GLU A 6 -6.69 -8.61 -16.10
C GLU A 6 -7.01 -9.46 -14.88
N GLY A 7 -7.79 -8.90 -13.99
CA GLY A 7 -8.18 -9.57 -12.77
C GLY A 7 -7.16 -9.50 -11.65
N ARG A 8 -5.95 -9.00 -11.94
CA ARG A 8 -4.97 -8.83 -10.88
C ARG A 8 -5.31 -7.62 -10.04
N LYS A 9 -5.08 -7.76 -8.75
CA LYS A 9 -5.24 -6.63 -7.84
C LYS A 9 -4.03 -5.72 -7.96
N LEU A 10 -4.28 -4.43 -7.89
CA LEU A 10 -3.25 -3.41 -8.01
C LEU A 10 -2.87 -2.91 -6.62
N ILE A 11 -1.59 -3.01 -6.31
CA ILE A 11 -1.04 -2.49 -5.05
C ILE A 11 -0.19 -1.28 -5.39
N ALA A 12 -0.52 -0.14 -4.81
CA ALA A 12 0.29 1.06 -4.92
C ALA A 12 1.26 1.09 -3.75
N VAL A 13 2.53 1.35 -4.03
CA VAL A 13 3.58 1.43 -3.02
C VAL A 13 4.13 2.84 -3.03
N VAL A 14 4.00 3.55 -1.92
CA VAL A 14 4.51 4.91 -1.79
C VAL A 14 5.76 4.84 -0.94
N GLU A 15 6.91 4.92 -1.60
CA GLU A 15 8.20 4.70 -0.96
C GLU A 15 9.27 5.51 -1.69
N ASP A 16 9.97 6.38 -0.99
CA ASP A 16 10.96 7.26 -1.59
C ASP A 16 12.33 6.63 -1.76
N ASP A 17 12.63 5.57 -1.02
CA ASP A 17 13.92 4.89 -1.15
C ASP A 17 13.84 3.90 -2.31
N PRO A 18 14.61 4.13 -3.42
CA PRO A 18 14.50 3.24 -4.57
C PRO A 18 14.91 1.81 -4.28
N GLN A 19 15.87 1.60 -3.39
CA GLN A 19 16.28 0.24 -3.05
C GLN A 19 15.19 -0.49 -2.31
N LEU A 20 14.53 0.18 -1.38
CA LEU A 20 13.44 -0.41 -0.63
C LEU A 20 12.24 -0.67 -1.54
N ALA A 21 11.97 0.23 -2.48
CA ALA A 21 10.89 0.04 -3.44
C ALA A 21 11.12 -1.20 -4.29
N VAL A 22 12.35 -1.41 -4.77
CA VAL A 22 12.69 -2.61 -5.53
C VAL A 22 12.51 -3.86 -4.66
N LEU A 23 12.95 -3.79 -3.41
CA LEU A 23 12.80 -4.92 -2.49
C LEU A 23 11.34 -5.27 -2.28
N PHE A 24 10.47 -4.28 -2.12
CA PHE A 24 9.03 -4.54 -2.02
C PHE A 24 8.51 -5.24 -3.27
N CYS A 25 8.93 -4.77 -4.45
CA CYS A 25 8.48 -5.38 -5.69
C CYS A 25 8.89 -6.85 -5.78
N ASP A 26 10.16 -7.13 -5.48
CA ASP A 26 10.68 -8.49 -5.55
C ASP A 26 9.97 -9.39 -4.55
N MET A 27 9.80 -8.89 -3.34
CA MET A 27 9.16 -9.65 -2.28
C MET A 27 7.71 -9.97 -2.62
N LEU A 28 6.98 -8.96 -3.07
CA LEU A 28 5.56 -9.16 -3.36
C LEU A 28 5.39 -10.08 -4.57
N ALA A 29 6.27 -9.99 -5.56
CA ALA A 29 6.20 -10.87 -6.72
C ALA A 29 6.38 -12.34 -6.35
N CYS A 30 7.12 -12.62 -5.27
CA CYS A 30 7.33 -13.99 -4.83
C CYS A 30 6.09 -14.61 -4.19
N TYR A 31 5.20 -13.79 -3.63
CA TYR A 31 4.12 -14.29 -2.79
C TYR A 31 2.73 -14.13 -3.38
N GLY A 32 2.61 -13.43 -4.49
CA GLY A 32 1.30 -13.25 -5.11
C GLY A 32 1.43 -12.72 -6.52
N GLN A 33 0.30 -12.69 -7.21
CA GLN A 33 0.26 -12.19 -8.59
C GLN A 33 -0.46 -10.86 -8.59
N TRP A 34 0.18 -9.87 -7.98
CA TRP A 34 -0.35 -8.52 -7.91
C TRP A 34 0.33 -7.64 -8.95
N GLU A 35 -0.40 -6.66 -9.43
CA GLU A 35 0.20 -5.58 -10.20
C GLU A 35 0.67 -4.51 -9.22
N LEU A 36 1.87 -3.98 -9.45
CA LEU A 36 2.46 -3.02 -8.52
C LEU A 36 2.74 -1.71 -9.23
N GLN A 37 2.48 -0.62 -8.54
CA GLN A 37 2.86 0.70 -9.03
C GLN A 37 3.52 1.47 -7.90
N ILE A 38 4.70 2.03 -8.19
CA ILE A 38 5.54 2.69 -7.19
C ILE A 38 5.42 4.20 -7.36
N PHE A 39 5.29 4.89 -6.24
CA PHE A 39 5.35 6.36 -6.18
C PHE A 39 6.49 6.74 -5.26
N ALA A 40 7.40 7.57 -5.76
CA ALA A 40 8.61 7.92 -5.03
C ALA A 40 8.42 9.09 -4.07
N ASP A 41 7.31 9.79 -4.15
CA ASP A 41 7.06 10.92 -3.26
C ASP A 41 5.57 11.11 -3.05
N GLY A 42 5.25 11.86 -1.98
CA GLY A 42 3.87 12.05 -1.58
C GLY A 42 3.06 12.93 -2.52
N GLN A 43 3.70 13.90 -3.16
CA GLN A 43 2.97 14.81 -4.04
C GLN A 43 2.48 14.08 -5.28
N THR A 44 3.33 13.29 -5.90
CA THR A 44 2.93 12.50 -7.07
C THR A 44 1.84 11.50 -6.67
N ALA A 45 1.99 10.87 -5.51
CA ALA A 45 1.00 9.92 -5.02
C ALA A 45 -0.35 10.61 -4.79
N LYS A 46 -0.33 11.79 -4.17
CA LYS A 46 -1.55 12.56 -3.94
C LYS A 46 -2.28 12.83 -5.24
N ASP A 47 -1.52 13.20 -6.28
CA ASP A 47 -2.12 13.59 -7.55
C ASP A 47 -2.69 12.39 -8.30
N LYS A 48 -2.07 11.23 -8.17
CA LYS A 48 -2.40 10.09 -9.04
C LYS A 48 -3.21 8.99 -8.37
N LEU A 49 -3.05 8.79 -7.06
CA LEU A 49 -3.71 7.69 -6.38
C LEU A 49 -5.24 7.72 -6.47
N PRO A 50 -5.90 8.89 -6.36
CA PRO A 50 -7.35 8.85 -6.41
C PRO A 50 -7.94 8.27 -7.69
N ASP A 51 -7.26 8.44 -8.82
CA ASP A 51 -7.77 7.95 -10.10
C ASP A 51 -7.15 6.62 -10.52
N LEU A 52 -6.25 6.09 -9.72
CA LEU A 52 -5.52 4.87 -10.09
C LEU A 52 -6.35 3.61 -9.93
N GLY A 53 -7.26 3.60 -8.96
CA GLY A 53 -8.06 2.41 -8.71
C GLY A 53 -7.29 1.33 -7.97
N ALA A 54 -6.34 1.71 -7.13
CA ALA A 54 -5.57 0.73 -6.35
C ALA A 54 -6.48 -0.02 -5.39
N HIS A 55 -6.20 -1.29 -5.22
CA HIS A 55 -6.93 -2.14 -4.27
C HIS A 55 -6.32 -2.11 -2.89
N LEU A 56 -5.06 -1.70 -2.79
CA LEU A 56 -4.33 -1.61 -1.55
C LEU A 56 -3.22 -0.59 -1.72
N ILE A 57 -2.95 0.18 -0.68
CA ILE A 57 -1.87 1.15 -0.67
C ILE A 57 -0.92 0.82 0.47
N LEU A 58 0.36 0.66 0.15
CA LEU A 58 1.42 0.57 1.15
C LEU A 58 2.05 1.95 1.24
N LEU A 59 2.00 2.56 2.41
CA LEU A 59 2.38 3.95 2.58
C LEU A 59 3.45 4.11 3.63
N ASP A 60 4.62 4.59 3.21
CA ASP A 60 5.68 5.02 4.13
C ASP A 60 5.36 6.44 4.58
N VAL A 61 5.37 6.68 5.89
CA VAL A 61 5.02 8.00 6.40
C VAL A 61 6.20 8.98 6.42
N GLY A 62 7.42 8.55 6.14
CA GLY A 62 8.58 9.43 6.13
C GLY A 62 8.93 9.95 4.74
N LEU A 63 7.96 10.47 3.98
CA LEU A 63 8.15 10.84 2.59
C LEU A 63 8.64 12.28 2.42
N PRO A 64 9.41 12.55 1.33
CA PRO A 64 9.71 13.93 0.97
C PRO A 64 8.52 14.62 0.33
N ASN A 65 8.59 15.94 0.25
CA ASN A 65 7.61 16.84 -0.37
C ASN A 65 6.31 16.89 0.41
N LEU A 66 5.50 15.86 0.33
CA LEU A 66 4.27 15.75 1.12
C LEU A 66 4.44 14.54 2.02
N ASP A 67 4.42 14.75 3.35
CA ASP A 67 4.68 13.66 4.28
C ASP A 67 3.54 12.65 4.29
N GLY A 68 3.86 11.44 4.76
CA GLY A 68 2.93 10.33 4.71
C GLY A 68 1.69 10.51 5.59
N VAL A 69 1.82 11.24 6.70
CA VAL A 69 0.66 11.50 7.56
C VAL A 69 -0.36 12.38 6.82
N SER A 70 0.14 13.44 6.19
CA SER A 70 -0.73 14.32 5.40
C SER A 70 -1.37 13.57 4.25
N LEU A 71 -0.58 12.76 3.55
CA LEU A 71 -1.09 11.95 2.45
C LEU A 71 -2.17 10.98 2.92
N TYR A 72 -1.94 10.33 4.06
CA TYR A 72 -2.93 9.41 4.63
C TYR A 72 -4.27 10.13 4.84
N LYS A 73 -4.21 11.32 5.44
CA LYS A 73 -5.43 12.08 5.71
C LYS A 73 -6.13 12.48 4.42
N ILE A 74 -5.37 12.88 3.42
CA ILE A 74 -5.93 13.26 2.13
C ILE A 74 -6.65 12.07 1.49
N LEU A 75 -6.00 10.90 1.50
CA LEU A 75 -6.60 9.71 0.90
C LEU A 75 -7.87 9.29 1.63
N ARG A 76 -7.87 9.36 2.96
CA ARG A 76 -9.05 9.01 3.74
C ARG A 76 -10.21 10.00 3.55
N GLY A 77 -9.89 11.23 3.18
CA GLY A 77 -10.92 12.24 2.90
C GLY A 77 -11.40 12.27 1.46
N HIS A 78 -10.75 11.54 0.56
CA HIS A 78 -11.10 11.57 -0.86
C HIS A 78 -12.12 10.47 -1.16
N SER A 79 -13.18 10.82 -1.91
CA SER A 79 -14.28 9.90 -2.16
C SER A 79 -13.81 8.61 -2.85
N LYS A 80 -12.78 8.69 -3.68
CA LYS A 80 -12.30 7.54 -4.45
C LYS A 80 -11.36 6.63 -3.67
N THR A 81 -10.77 7.11 -2.58
CA THR A 81 -9.78 6.33 -1.81
C THR A 81 -10.16 6.14 -0.36
N LYS A 82 -11.24 6.74 0.09
CA LYS A 82 -11.59 6.71 1.52
C LYS A 82 -11.80 5.31 2.07
N ARG A 83 -12.10 4.34 1.22
CA ARG A 83 -12.32 2.95 1.64
C ARG A 83 -11.21 2.02 1.20
N THR A 84 -10.22 2.52 0.48
CA THR A 84 -9.10 1.70 0.06
C THR A 84 -8.26 1.32 1.27
N PRO A 85 -7.95 0.03 1.48
CA PRO A 85 -7.08 -0.35 2.58
C PRO A 85 -5.71 0.30 2.42
N ILE A 86 -5.20 0.86 3.51
CA ILE A 86 -3.88 1.48 3.54
C ILE A 86 -3.10 0.85 4.68
N ILE A 87 -1.98 0.20 4.36
CA ILE A 87 -1.05 -0.29 5.36
C ILE A 87 0.02 0.78 5.52
N VAL A 88 0.06 1.37 6.71
CA VAL A 88 1.06 2.41 7.02
C VAL A 88 2.32 1.72 7.53
N ILE A 89 3.45 2.03 6.91
CA ILE A 89 4.74 1.49 7.29
C ILE A 89 5.57 2.62 7.87
N THR A 90 6.09 2.42 9.08
CA THR A 90 6.76 3.50 9.78
C THR A 90 7.81 2.99 10.75
N GLY A 91 8.85 3.81 10.99
CA GLY A 91 9.80 3.57 12.06
C GLY A 91 9.50 4.36 13.32
N SER A 92 8.46 5.18 13.28
CA SER A 92 8.11 6.04 14.42
C SER A 92 7.36 5.26 15.51
N HIS A 93 7.42 5.77 16.73
CA HIS A 93 6.62 5.22 17.82
C HIS A 93 5.16 5.66 17.66
N ASP A 94 4.27 4.87 18.22
CA ASP A 94 2.83 5.14 18.08
C ASP A 94 2.46 6.52 18.60
N TRP A 95 3.03 6.93 19.74
CA TRP A 95 2.68 8.21 20.31
C TRP A 95 3.10 9.37 19.42
N GLU A 96 4.21 9.21 18.67
CA GLU A 96 4.60 10.22 17.70
C GLU A 96 3.59 10.34 16.59
N LEU A 97 3.07 9.22 16.14
CA LEU A 97 2.06 9.22 15.08
C LEU A 97 0.78 9.88 15.56
N HIS A 98 0.38 9.64 16.80
CA HIS A 98 -0.76 10.32 17.37
C HIS A 98 -0.57 11.83 17.43
N ARG A 99 0.62 12.26 17.82
CA ARG A 99 0.93 13.69 17.85
C ARG A 99 0.85 14.30 16.46
N MET A 100 1.19 13.53 15.43
CA MET A 100 1.10 13.97 14.04
C MET A 100 -0.32 13.85 13.49
N GLY A 101 -1.23 13.28 14.26
CA GLY A 101 -2.62 13.17 13.85
C GLY A 101 -2.95 11.94 13.03
N LEU A 102 -2.06 10.95 13.02
CA LEU A 102 -2.30 9.71 12.29
C LEU A 102 -3.00 8.70 13.17
N GLN A 103 -4.12 8.17 12.68
CA GLN A 103 -4.85 7.11 13.37
C GLN A 103 -5.16 6.02 12.37
N ALA A 104 -4.15 5.22 12.06
CA ALA A 104 -4.28 4.15 11.08
C ALA A 104 -4.60 2.85 11.79
N SER A 105 -5.55 2.09 11.26
CA SER A 105 -5.89 0.78 11.80
C SER A 105 -4.92 -0.30 11.36
N LEU A 106 -4.20 -0.10 10.25
CA LEU A 106 -3.22 -1.05 9.74
C LEU A 106 -1.85 -0.37 9.78
N LEU A 107 -1.08 -0.72 10.80
CA LEU A 107 0.21 -0.09 11.04
C LEU A 107 1.29 -1.17 11.17
N LEU A 108 2.36 -1.02 10.42
CA LEU A 108 3.47 -1.96 10.43
C LEU A 108 4.74 -1.19 10.72
N ARG A 109 5.48 -1.59 11.75
CA ARG A 109 6.68 -0.89 12.15
C ARG A 109 7.92 -1.50 11.52
N LYS A 110 8.86 -0.64 11.16
CA LYS A 110 10.17 -1.07 10.72
C LYS A 110 11.06 -1.39 11.92
N PRO A 111 11.85 -2.44 11.89
CA PRO A 111 11.89 -3.47 10.86
C PRO A 111 10.69 -4.39 11.00
N PHE A 112 10.10 -4.77 9.88
CA PHE A 112 8.92 -5.61 9.92
C PHE A 112 9.22 -7.01 9.42
N ASN A 113 8.35 -7.94 9.79
CA ASN A 113 8.44 -9.31 9.33
C ASN A 113 7.73 -9.42 7.99
N VAL A 114 8.45 -9.94 6.98
CA VAL A 114 7.90 -10.09 5.63
C VAL A 114 6.64 -10.95 5.64
N HIS A 115 6.65 -12.02 6.40
CA HIS A 115 5.50 -12.92 6.45
C HIS A 115 4.28 -12.24 7.05
N GLU A 116 4.49 -11.37 8.01
CA GLU A 116 3.40 -10.60 8.59
C GLU A 116 2.79 -9.69 7.55
N LEU A 117 3.62 -8.97 6.79
CA LEU A 117 3.11 -8.09 5.75
C LEU A 117 2.33 -8.89 4.70
N ILE A 118 2.88 -9.99 4.23
CA ILE A 118 2.22 -10.83 3.23
C ILE A 118 0.90 -11.37 3.75
N SER A 119 0.85 -11.78 5.01
CA SER A 119 -0.38 -12.28 5.61
C SER A 119 -1.48 -11.21 5.61
N ILE A 120 -1.10 -9.99 5.95
CA ILE A 120 -2.05 -8.88 5.96
C ILE A 120 -2.56 -8.62 4.54
N ILE A 121 -1.64 -8.59 3.57
CA ILE A 121 -2.04 -8.33 2.19
C ILE A 121 -2.99 -9.40 1.69
N LYS A 122 -2.69 -10.67 1.97
CA LYS A 122 -3.55 -11.76 1.50
C LYS A 122 -4.91 -11.75 2.17
N ALA A 123 -4.97 -11.30 3.42
CA ALA A 123 -6.25 -11.15 4.10
C ALA A 123 -7.09 -10.04 3.49
N LEU A 124 -6.44 -8.96 3.05
CA LEU A 124 -7.12 -7.82 2.46
C LEU A 124 -7.46 -8.04 0.99
N LEU A 125 -6.65 -8.82 0.28
CA LEU A 125 -6.81 -9.08 -1.14
C LEU A 125 -6.87 -10.59 -1.37
N PRO A 126 -7.94 -11.25 -0.95
CA PRO A 126 -8.01 -12.70 -1.13
C PRO A 126 -8.06 -13.04 -2.62
N GLU A 127 -7.47 -14.20 -2.95
CA GLU A 127 -7.50 -14.68 -4.31
C GLU A 127 -8.92 -15.08 -4.69
N GLU A 128 -9.28 -14.83 -5.95
CA GLU A 128 -10.58 -15.23 -6.47
C GLU A 128 -10.44 -16.63 -7.04
N HIS A 129 -10.87 -17.56 -6.28
CA HIS A 129 -10.77 -18.91 -6.74
C HIS A 129 -11.99 -19.36 -7.44
N GLN A 130 -12.46 -19.13 -7.49
CA GLN A 130 -13.38 -19.66 -7.85
C GLN A 130 -13.59 -20.42 -8.63
N GLU A 131 -13.20 -20.37 -8.65
CA GLU A 131 -13.24 -20.95 -9.25
C GLU A 131 -13.44 -22.09 -9.09
N GLN A 132 -13.26 -22.07 -8.50
CA GLN A 132 -13.43 -22.75 -8.22
C GLN A 132 -14.08 -23.51 -8.18
N GLU A 133 -13.87 -23.59 -8.13
CA GLU A 133 -14.27 -24.07 -8.12
C GLU A 133 -14.95 -24.61 -8.44
N GLY A 134 -15.24 -24.75 -8.66
CA GLY A 134 -15.82 -25.25 -8.82
C GLY A 134 -16.00 -26.13 -8.66
N LEU A 135 -15.81 -26.19 -8.41
CA LEU A 135 -16.01 -26.96 -8.15
C LEU A 135 -16.69 -27.48 -8.19
#